data_94ab363838df17714194c3a365c08284
#
_entry.id   94ab363838df17714194c3a365c08284
#
_cell.length_a   1.000
_cell.length_b   1.000
_cell.length_c   1.000
_cell.angle_alpha   90.00
_cell.angle_beta   90.00
_cell.angle_gamma   90.00
#
_symmetry.space_group_name_H-M   'P 1'
#
loop_
_entity.id
_entity.type
_entity.pdbx_description
1 polymer ?
#
loop_
_entity_poly.entity_id
_entity_poly.type
_entity_poly.pdbx_seq_one_letter_code
_entity_poly.pdbx_strand_id
1 'polypeptide(L)'
;MDRRTFVKNGAIVAAGVTILPTGSLFASVKDKVKLGYIGVGARGMSHISEGVLRDDVEIVAICDTQERSLKICREYIAKKGRPAPQEYTGGIDAYKKLLERKDIDAVIIATPWQFHHPQAIDAMKAGKYVGCEVIAGLTVAEHWDIVKTSESTKIPYMTLENVCYRRDVMAALNMVKQGLFGELVHLEGGYQHNLRGVLFNDGKRYYGGGVEFGPKALSEAQWRTQFNIDQDGDLYPTHGAGPLMHYADINHGNRFTSLVSFSSKARGLAAYVEELAPGNPNAKINYKNGDVTTTMINCANGETVLLSHDTHLPRPYSLGFRVQGTKGLWMDVNQSVYIDHKSKNDDEWDPAQVWFEKYDHPLWKKYEKEAEGAGHGGMDWFVFNAFIQAVKQKTQTPIDVYDSVTMSVISPLSTQSLKEGNKTLEFPDFTKGKWKDRKNTFALDDSGF
;
A
#
# COMPACT_ATOMS: atom_id res chain seq x y z
N MET A 1 23.15 -63.02 0.26
CA MET A 1 22.89 -63.73 1.52
C MET A 1 21.97 -62.87 2.33
N ASP A 2 20.94 -63.23 2.64
CA ASP A 2 19.78 -64.11 2.56
C ASP A 2 18.81 -63.60 3.65
N ARG A 3 17.59 -63.53 3.20
CA ARG A 3 16.44 -63.28 4.06
C ARG A 3 16.20 -64.51 4.91
N ARG A 4 15.83 -64.33 6.16
CA ARG A 4 15.12 -65.22 7.09
C ARG A 4 15.82 -65.40 8.42
N THR A 5 14.98 -65.18 9.38
CA THR A 5 14.94 -65.75 10.71
C THR A 5 15.11 -64.73 11.84
N PHE A 6 14.00 -64.22 12.33
CA PHE A 6 13.75 -64.19 13.76
C PHE A 6 12.23 -64.11 14.06
N VAL A 7 11.64 -65.26 14.18
CA VAL A 7 10.40 -65.43 14.94
C VAL A 7 10.70 -66.44 16.04
N LYS A 8 10.58 -66.02 17.28
CA LYS A 8 10.05 -66.77 18.44
C LYS A 8 10.62 -66.20 19.75
N ASN A 9 9.77 -65.62 20.51
CA ASN A 9 9.40 -65.95 21.87
C ASN A 9 8.61 -64.78 22.47
N GLY A 10 7.49 -64.92 22.74
CA GLY A 10 6.31 -64.79 23.39
C GLY A 10 6.41 -64.34 24.83
N ALA A 11 5.69 -63.29 25.18
CA ALA A 11 5.05 -63.15 26.47
C ALA A 11 3.81 -62.26 26.27
N ILE A 12 2.66 -62.90 26.47
CA ILE A 12 1.34 -62.27 26.51
C ILE A 12 1.26 -61.45 27.80
N VAL A 13 1.14 -60.12 27.65
CA VAL A 13 0.56 -59.29 28.70
C VAL A 13 -0.67 -58.62 28.11
N ALA A 14 -1.82 -59.10 28.53
CA ALA A 14 -3.12 -58.49 28.26
C ALA A 14 -3.19 -57.15 29.05
N ALA A 15 -3.05 -56.05 28.34
CA ALA A 15 -3.41 -54.72 28.85
C ALA A 15 -4.50 -54.16 27.94
N GLY A 16 -5.61 -53.79 28.56
CA GLY A 16 -6.84 -53.36 27.93
C GLY A 16 -6.66 -52.26 26.90
N VAL A 17 -7.13 -52.54 25.70
CA VAL A 17 -7.29 -51.52 24.64
C VAL A 17 -8.50 -50.68 25.03
N THR A 18 -8.26 -49.56 25.67
CA THR A 18 -9.22 -48.45 25.68
C THR A 18 -9.26 -47.90 24.28
N ILE A 19 -10.29 -48.21 23.55
CA ILE A 19 -10.63 -47.54 22.30
C ILE A 19 -10.98 -46.12 22.66
N LEU A 20 -9.99 -45.22 22.58
CA LEU A 20 -10.27 -43.81 22.47
C LEU A 20 -10.99 -43.59 21.15
N PRO A 21 -12.14 -42.91 21.12
CA PRO A 21 -12.78 -42.56 19.87
C PRO A 21 -11.75 -41.77 19.06
N THR A 22 -11.44 -42.29 17.85
CA THR A 22 -10.77 -41.49 16.81
C THR A 22 -11.67 -40.35 16.49
N GLY A 23 -11.61 -39.32 17.34
CA GLY A 23 -12.05 -37.98 16.98
C GLY A 23 -11.23 -37.63 15.75
N SER A 24 -11.92 -37.54 14.63
CA SER A 24 -11.37 -36.98 13.40
C SER A 24 -10.60 -35.70 13.76
N LEU A 25 -9.29 -35.74 13.58
CA LEU A 25 -8.47 -34.54 13.41
C LEU A 25 -8.89 -33.90 12.06
N PHE A 26 -10.14 -33.48 11.97
CA PHE A 26 -10.45 -32.34 11.16
C PHE A 26 -9.78 -31.19 11.91
N ALA A 27 -8.58 -30.79 11.44
CA ALA A 27 -8.12 -29.45 11.70
C ALA A 27 -9.34 -28.56 11.47
N SER A 28 -9.78 -27.84 12.51
CA SER A 28 -10.87 -26.90 12.40
C SER A 28 -10.59 -26.08 11.15
N VAL A 29 -11.51 -26.09 10.20
CA VAL A 29 -11.50 -25.16 9.07
C VAL A 29 -11.39 -23.82 9.77
N LYS A 30 -10.19 -23.19 9.70
CA LYS A 30 -9.96 -21.86 10.29
C LYS A 30 -11.07 -21.00 9.72
N ASP A 31 -11.86 -20.41 10.60
CA ASP A 31 -12.96 -19.55 10.21
C ASP A 31 -12.45 -18.56 9.18
N LYS A 32 -13.25 -18.33 8.13
CA LYS A 32 -12.93 -17.34 7.10
C LYS A 32 -12.77 -15.98 7.76
N VAL A 33 -11.82 -15.18 7.26
CA VAL A 33 -11.72 -13.77 7.65
C VAL A 33 -12.95 -13.03 7.15
N LYS A 34 -13.72 -12.48 8.06
CA LYS A 34 -14.93 -11.72 7.76
C LYS A 34 -14.60 -10.24 7.61
N LEU A 35 -14.78 -9.72 6.40
CA LEU A 35 -14.43 -8.36 6.03
C LEU A 35 -15.65 -7.45 5.93
N GLY A 36 -15.48 -6.22 6.44
CA GLY A 36 -16.30 -5.07 6.12
C GLY A 36 -15.55 -4.11 5.20
N TYR A 37 -16.22 -3.54 4.21
CA TYR A 37 -15.64 -2.53 3.32
C TYR A 37 -16.29 -1.17 3.54
N ILE A 38 -15.49 -0.14 3.75
CA ILE A 38 -15.90 1.25 3.89
C ILE A 38 -15.38 2.02 2.69
N GLY A 39 -16.29 2.36 1.76
CA GLY A 39 -15.96 2.82 0.43
C GLY A 39 -15.82 1.67 -0.57
N VAL A 40 -16.79 1.56 -1.49
CA VAL A 40 -16.79 0.56 -2.57
C VAL A 40 -16.82 1.22 -3.96
N GLY A 41 -16.18 2.40 -4.04
CA GLY A 41 -15.88 3.09 -5.31
C GLY A 41 -14.82 2.36 -6.13
N ALA A 42 -14.14 3.07 -7.05
CA ALA A 42 -13.19 2.44 -7.98
C ALA A 42 -12.11 1.61 -7.26
N ARG A 43 -11.44 2.19 -6.25
CA ARG A 43 -10.38 1.48 -5.51
C ARG A 43 -10.92 0.41 -4.56
N GLY A 44 -12.05 0.68 -3.88
CA GLY A 44 -12.72 -0.33 -3.06
C GLY A 44 -13.13 -1.56 -3.86
N MET A 45 -13.59 -1.37 -5.10
CA MET A 45 -13.89 -2.47 -6.03
C MET A 45 -12.65 -3.30 -6.41
N SER A 46 -11.47 -2.70 -6.47
CA SER A 46 -10.22 -3.47 -6.68
C SER A 46 -10.02 -4.46 -5.52
N HIS A 47 -10.15 -4.03 -4.27
CA HIS A 47 -10.05 -4.91 -3.11
C HIS A 47 -11.21 -5.92 -3.01
N ILE A 48 -12.42 -5.55 -3.40
CA ILE A 48 -13.55 -6.48 -3.52
C ILE A 48 -13.22 -7.60 -4.51
N SER A 49 -12.59 -7.25 -5.64
CA SER A 49 -12.21 -8.25 -6.66
C SER A 49 -11.19 -9.28 -6.16
N GLU A 50 -10.26 -8.86 -5.31
CA GLU A 50 -9.33 -9.79 -4.65
C GLU A 50 -10.06 -10.67 -3.60
N GLY A 51 -10.91 -10.05 -2.78
CA GLY A 51 -11.62 -10.75 -1.70
C GLY A 51 -12.59 -11.83 -2.20
N VAL A 52 -13.32 -11.58 -3.29
CA VAL A 52 -14.29 -12.55 -3.83
C VAL A 52 -13.65 -13.78 -4.46
N LEU A 53 -12.37 -13.72 -4.85
CA LEU A 53 -11.63 -14.85 -5.43
C LEU A 53 -11.09 -15.79 -4.36
N ARG A 54 -11.09 -15.40 -3.08
CA ARG A 54 -10.51 -16.17 -1.98
C ARG A 54 -11.55 -17.00 -1.25
N ASP A 55 -11.21 -18.25 -0.94
CA ASP A 55 -12.07 -19.15 -0.16
C ASP A 55 -11.92 -18.95 1.35
N ASP A 56 -10.84 -18.29 1.79
CA ASP A 56 -10.56 -17.97 3.19
C ASP A 56 -11.02 -16.57 3.61
N VAL A 57 -11.79 -15.88 2.75
CA VAL A 57 -12.38 -14.56 2.99
C VAL A 57 -13.89 -14.62 2.79
N GLU A 58 -14.62 -13.88 3.62
CA GLU A 58 -16.06 -13.62 3.48
C GLU A 58 -16.33 -12.12 3.58
N ILE A 59 -16.94 -11.55 2.54
CA ILE A 59 -17.34 -10.14 2.52
C ILE A 59 -18.73 -10.08 3.15
N VAL A 60 -18.81 -9.65 4.42
CA VAL A 60 -20.06 -9.69 5.19
C VAL A 60 -20.78 -8.34 5.26
N ALA A 61 -20.07 -7.25 4.94
CA ALA A 61 -20.65 -5.90 4.99
C ALA A 61 -19.95 -4.96 4.00
N ILE A 62 -20.73 -4.08 3.38
CA ILE A 62 -20.25 -2.99 2.53
C ILE A 62 -20.92 -1.67 2.94
N CYS A 63 -20.18 -0.57 2.86
CA CYS A 63 -20.66 0.77 3.18
C CYS A 63 -20.22 1.75 2.12
N ASP A 64 -21.15 2.53 1.56
CA ASP A 64 -20.86 3.66 0.68
C ASP A 64 -22.00 4.68 0.77
N THR A 65 -21.71 5.94 0.53
CA THR A 65 -22.71 7.02 0.47
C THR A 65 -23.43 7.06 -0.87
N GLN A 66 -22.88 6.39 -1.89
CA GLN A 66 -23.40 6.41 -3.25
C GLN A 66 -24.06 5.08 -3.62
N GLU A 67 -25.38 5.10 -3.84
CA GLU A 67 -26.17 3.93 -4.25
C GLU A 67 -25.62 3.27 -5.55
N ARG A 68 -25.07 4.07 -6.46
CA ARG A 68 -24.41 3.56 -7.68
C ARG A 68 -23.26 2.61 -7.33
N SER A 69 -22.40 2.99 -6.38
CA SER A 69 -21.24 2.18 -5.96
C SER A 69 -21.70 0.88 -5.30
N LEU A 70 -22.69 0.97 -4.40
CA LEU A 70 -23.29 -0.20 -3.74
C LEU A 70 -23.89 -1.16 -4.75
N LYS A 71 -24.65 -0.65 -5.72
CA LYS A 71 -25.27 -1.46 -6.77
C LYS A 71 -24.22 -2.21 -7.60
N ILE A 72 -23.18 -1.52 -8.08
CA ILE A 72 -22.09 -2.15 -8.85
C ILE A 72 -21.40 -3.24 -8.03
N CYS A 73 -21.10 -2.95 -6.77
CA CYS A 73 -20.46 -3.90 -5.85
C CYS A 73 -21.32 -5.14 -5.62
N ARG A 74 -22.58 -4.96 -5.28
CA ARG A 74 -23.56 -6.05 -5.09
C ARG A 74 -23.71 -6.94 -6.30
N GLU A 75 -23.90 -6.35 -7.48
CA GLU A 75 -24.01 -7.09 -8.75
C GLU A 75 -22.74 -7.88 -9.07
N TYR A 76 -21.56 -7.30 -8.79
CA TYR A 76 -20.28 -7.97 -8.99
C TYR A 76 -20.11 -9.17 -8.04
N ILE A 77 -20.40 -9.01 -6.75
CA ILE A 77 -20.32 -10.08 -5.75
C ILE A 77 -21.29 -11.23 -6.13
N ALA A 78 -22.53 -10.89 -6.49
CA ALA A 78 -23.54 -11.86 -6.91
C ALA A 78 -23.10 -12.64 -8.17
N LYS A 79 -22.53 -11.94 -9.17
CA LYS A 79 -21.99 -12.56 -10.39
C LYS A 79 -20.87 -13.57 -10.10
N LYS A 80 -20.13 -13.37 -9.02
CA LYS A 80 -19.09 -14.29 -8.55
C LYS A 80 -19.63 -15.45 -7.69
N GLY A 81 -20.95 -15.53 -7.51
CA GLY A 81 -21.59 -16.59 -6.72
C GLY A 81 -21.34 -16.49 -5.21
N ARG A 82 -20.96 -15.33 -4.71
CA ARG A 82 -20.72 -15.12 -3.28
C ARG A 82 -21.98 -14.60 -2.59
N PRO A 83 -22.16 -14.85 -1.27
CA PRO A 83 -23.28 -14.33 -0.51
C PRO A 83 -23.37 -12.80 -0.57
N ALA A 84 -24.60 -12.27 -0.58
CA ALA A 84 -24.84 -10.84 -0.54
C ALA A 84 -24.40 -10.25 0.81
N PRO A 85 -23.49 -9.25 0.84
CA PRO A 85 -23.14 -8.55 2.07
C PRO A 85 -24.27 -7.66 2.55
N GLN A 86 -24.31 -7.37 3.86
CA GLN A 86 -25.18 -6.33 4.38
C GLN A 86 -24.69 -4.95 3.94
N GLU A 87 -25.61 -4.12 3.46
CA GLU A 87 -25.32 -2.78 2.98
C GLU A 87 -25.60 -1.72 4.05
N TYR A 88 -24.72 -0.73 4.12
CA TYR A 88 -24.83 0.44 4.99
C TYR A 88 -24.71 1.71 4.15
N THR A 89 -25.70 2.58 4.24
CA THR A 89 -25.78 3.83 3.48
C THR A 89 -26.61 4.87 4.24
N GLY A 90 -26.80 6.05 3.65
CA GLY A 90 -27.64 7.11 4.24
C GLY A 90 -26.84 8.24 4.88
N GLY A 91 -25.51 8.26 4.70
CA GLY A 91 -24.68 9.37 5.16
C GLY A 91 -23.25 8.96 5.46
N ILE A 92 -22.40 9.95 5.71
CA ILE A 92 -20.96 9.75 5.97
C ILE A 92 -20.68 8.93 7.23
N ASP A 93 -21.62 8.87 8.17
CA ASP A 93 -21.51 8.12 9.43
C ASP A 93 -22.10 6.71 9.37
N ALA A 94 -22.63 6.28 8.22
CA ALA A 94 -23.25 4.96 8.07
C ALA A 94 -22.28 3.80 8.41
N TYR A 95 -20.98 3.99 8.20
CA TYR A 95 -19.95 3.01 8.54
C TYR A 95 -19.90 2.68 10.04
N LYS A 96 -20.33 3.57 10.94
CA LYS A 96 -20.36 3.32 12.39
C LYS A 96 -21.25 2.14 12.73
N LYS A 97 -22.40 2.00 12.07
CA LYS A 97 -23.28 0.83 12.23
C LYS A 97 -22.64 -0.47 11.71
N LEU A 98 -21.84 -0.39 10.66
CA LEU A 98 -21.04 -1.53 10.18
C LEU A 98 -20.04 -1.96 11.27
N LEU A 99 -19.37 -1.01 11.91
CA LEU A 99 -18.38 -1.28 12.97
C LEU A 99 -19.00 -1.88 14.25
N GLU A 100 -20.28 -1.69 14.52
CA GLU A 100 -21.01 -2.29 15.66
C GLU A 100 -21.13 -3.82 15.55
N ARG A 101 -20.99 -4.39 14.34
CA ARG A 101 -21.05 -5.83 14.11
C ARG A 101 -19.90 -6.55 14.80
N LYS A 102 -20.24 -7.61 15.55
CA LYS A 102 -19.25 -8.41 16.30
C LYS A 102 -18.58 -9.49 15.45
N ASP A 103 -19.19 -9.84 14.34
CA ASP A 103 -18.71 -10.88 13.43
C ASP A 103 -17.70 -10.40 12.38
N ILE A 104 -17.39 -9.10 12.31
CA ILE A 104 -16.35 -8.55 11.42
C ILE A 104 -14.98 -8.64 12.11
N ASP A 105 -14.00 -9.25 11.46
CA ASP A 105 -12.63 -9.36 11.93
C ASP A 105 -11.79 -8.15 11.53
N ALA A 106 -11.99 -7.65 10.31
CA ALA A 106 -11.21 -6.56 9.75
C ALA A 106 -12.04 -5.69 8.80
N VAL A 107 -11.58 -4.46 8.59
CA VAL A 107 -12.18 -3.53 7.62
C VAL A 107 -11.14 -3.07 6.59
N ILE A 108 -11.61 -2.90 5.35
CA ILE A 108 -10.88 -2.22 4.29
C ILE A 108 -11.50 -0.83 4.10
N ILE A 109 -10.69 0.22 4.22
CA ILE A 109 -11.09 1.62 4.06
C ILE A 109 -10.55 2.13 2.73
N ALA A 110 -11.45 2.51 1.82
CA ALA A 110 -11.12 3.02 0.48
C ALA A 110 -12.03 4.21 0.12
N THR A 111 -12.20 5.12 1.06
CA THR A 111 -12.97 6.36 0.95
C THR A 111 -12.08 7.52 0.49
N PRO A 112 -12.60 8.74 0.24
CA PRO A 112 -11.78 9.92 0.09
C PRO A 112 -10.87 10.21 1.28
N TRP A 113 -9.69 10.79 1.03
CA TRP A 113 -8.59 10.95 2.01
C TRP A 113 -9.00 11.55 3.36
N GLN A 114 -9.89 12.54 3.36
CA GLN A 114 -10.37 13.19 4.60
C GLN A 114 -11.13 12.27 5.56
N PHE A 115 -11.55 11.10 5.09
CA PHE A 115 -12.28 10.13 5.90
C PHE A 115 -11.40 8.97 6.39
N HIS A 116 -10.19 8.79 5.86
CA HIS A 116 -9.30 7.68 6.24
C HIS A 116 -9.00 7.68 7.73
N HIS A 117 -8.51 8.82 8.27
CA HIS A 117 -8.18 8.94 9.69
C HIS A 117 -9.38 8.66 10.62
N PRO A 118 -10.52 9.38 10.57
CA PRO A 118 -11.63 9.14 11.50
C PRO A 118 -12.18 7.71 11.40
N GLN A 119 -12.29 7.15 10.21
CA GLN A 119 -12.78 5.79 10.01
C GLN A 119 -11.81 4.74 10.56
N ALA A 120 -10.50 4.94 10.40
CA ALA A 120 -9.48 4.06 10.96
C ALA A 120 -9.47 4.09 12.49
N ILE A 121 -9.58 5.27 13.09
CA ILE A 121 -9.68 5.43 14.55
C ILE A 121 -10.91 4.69 15.11
N ASP A 122 -12.08 4.90 14.50
CA ASP A 122 -13.32 4.24 14.96
C ASP A 122 -13.24 2.72 14.78
N ALA A 123 -12.65 2.24 13.68
CA ALA A 123 -12.48 0.81 13.42
C ALA A 123 -11.54 0.14 14.45
N MET A 124 -10.38 0.75 14.74
CA MET A 124 -9.46 0.24 15.76
C MET A 124 -10.10 0.23 17.15
N LYS A 125 -10.84 1.28 17.53
CA LYS A 125 -11.61 1.33 18.79
C LYS A 125 -12.71 0.27 18.85
N ALA A 126 -13.29 -0.11 17.71
CA ALA A 126 -14.25 -1.22 17.60
C ALA A 126 -13.59 -2.62 17.58
N GLY A 127 -12.25 -2.70 17.72
CA GLY A 127 -11.50 -3.95 17.76
C GLY A 127 -11.32 -4.61 16.39
N LYS A 128 -11.41 -3.86 15.28
CA LYS A 128 -11.28 -4.38 13.92
C LYS A 128 -9.89 -4.06 13.37
N TYR A 129 -9.22 -5.06 12.80
CA TYR A 129 -8.02 -4.80 12.01
C TYR A 129 -8.31 -3.82 10.89
N VAL A 130 -7.38 -2.92 10.61
CA VAL A 130 -7.58 -1.86 9.62
C VAL A 130 -6.61 -2.00 8.47
N GLY A 131 -7.13 -2.28 7.27
CA GLY A 131 -6.44 -2.05 6.00
C GLY A 131 -6.97 -0.74 5.40
N CYS A 132 -6.11 0.26 5.25
CA CYS A 132 -6.52 1.56 4.74
C CYS A 132 -5.78 1.90 3.46
N GLU A 133 -6.50 2.43 2.47
CA GLU A 133 -5.89 3.00 1.27
C GLU A 133 -5.03 4.23 1.61
N VAL A 134 -4.14 4.56 0.71
CA VAL A 134 -3.21 5.69 0.81
C VAL A 134 -3.94 7.00 0.51
N ILE A 135 -3.63 8.06 1.23
CA ILE A 135 -2.71 8.27 2.35
C ILE A 135 -3.44 8.09 3.71
N ALA A 136 -2.70 7.81 4.80
CA ALA A 136 -3.30 7.52 6.11
C ALA A 136 -4.05 8.70 6.75
N GLY A 137 -3.57 9.91 6.55
CA GLY A 137 -4.15 11.14 7.13
C GLY A 137 -3.64 12.40 6.42
N LEU A 138 -4.24 13.53 6.75
CA LEU A 138 -3.98 14.83 6.11
C LEU A 138 -3.13 15.77 6.97
N THR A 139 -2.96 15.48 8.24
CA THR A 139 -2.19 16.31 9.20
C THR A 139 -1.22 15.46 10.02
N VAL A 140 -0.14 16.06 10.49
CA VAL A 140 0.81 15.39 11.40
C VAL A 140 0.11 14.90 12.68
N ALA A 141 -0.88 15.64 13.18
CA ALA A 141 -1.65 15.27 14.37
C ALA A 141 -2.48 13.99 14.13
N GLU A 142 -3.10 13.85 12.97
CA GLU A 142 -3.84 12.63 12.60
C GLU A 142 -2.93 11.40 12.55
N HIS A 143 -1.71 11.52 12.04
CA HIS A 143 -0.75 10.42 12.03
C HIS A 143 -0.36 9.99 13.45
N TRP A 144 -0.13 10.95 14.36
CA TRP A 144 0.09 10.63 15.77
C TRP A 144 -1.12 9.97 16.44
N ASP A 145 -2.34 10.36 16.07
CA ASP A 145 -3.56 9.78 16.62
C ASP A 145 -3.75 8.32 16.16
N ILE A 146 -3.44 8.01 14.89
CA ILE A 146 -3.42 6.64 14.38
C ILE A 146 -2.44 5.77 15.20
N VAL A 147 -1.21 6.24 15.40
CA VAL A 147 -0.21 5.50 16.20
C VAL A 147 -0.70 5.28 17.63
N LYS A 148 -1.14 6.33 18.31
CA LYS A 148 -1.62 6.26 19.70
C LYS A 148 -2.83 5.32 19.82
N THR A 149 -3.74 5.34 18.84
CA THR A 149 -4.91 4.47 18.84
C THR A 149 -4.52 3.02 18.62
N SER A 150 -3.66 2.72 17.68
CA SER A 150 -3.14 1.36 17.45
C SER A 150 -2.38 0.83 18.69
N GLU A 151 -1.49 1.65 19.28
CA GLU A 151 -0.76 1.28 20.51
C GLU A 151 -1.71 0.99 21.69
N SER A 152 -2.75 1.83 21.90
CA SER A 152 -3.66 1.72 23.05
C SER A 152 -4.68 0.59 22.90
N THR A 153 -5.21 0.37 21.71
CA THR A 153 -6.15 -0.70 21.40
C THR A 153 -5.47 -2.04 21.14
N LYS A 154 -4.18 -2.03 20.79
CA LYS A 154 -3.40 -3.16 20.28
C LYS A 154 -3.95 -3.73 18.97
N ILE A 155 -4.72 -2.95 18.24
CA ILE A 155 -5.25 -3.32 16.93
C ILE A 155 -4.31 -2.83 15.84
N PRO A 156 -3.83 -3.72 14.96
CA PRO A 156 -2.97 -3.36 13.84
C PRO A 156 -3.69 -2.46 12.82
N TYR A 157 -2.90 -1.52 12.30
CA TYR A 157 -3.25 -0.67 11.17
C TYR A 157 -2.22 -0.88 10.06
N MET A 158 -2.67 -1.06 8.84
CA MET A 158 -1.85 -1.22 7.64
C MET A 158 -2.30 -0.27 6.55
N THR A 159 -1.40 0.57 6.05
CA THR A 159 -1.61 1.22 4.76
C THR A 159 -1.42 0.20 3.65
N LEU A 160 -2.41 0.10 2.74
CA LEU A 160 -2.40 -0.88 1.65
C LEU A 160 -1.55 -0.40 0.47
N GLU A 161 -0.27 -0.10 0.74
CA GLU A 161 0.70 0.37 -0.25
C GLU A 161 1.17 -0.80 -1.13
N ASN A 162 0.53 -0.96 -2.27
CA ASN A 162 0.76 -2.08 -3.17
C ASN A 162 2.10 -2.05 -3.90
N VAL A 163 2.68 -0.84 -4.12
CA VAL A 163 3.96 -0.71 -4.83
C VAL A 163 5.11 -1.34 -4.07
N CYS A 164 5.02 -1.46 -2.73
CA CYS A 164 5.99 -2.21 -1.95
C CYS A 164 6.12 -3.67 -2.41
N TYR A 165 5.07 -4.21 -3.06
CA TYR A 165 5.01 -5.59 -3.55
C TYR A 165 5.21 -5.71 -5.08
N ARG A 166 5.52 -4.63 -5.80
CA ARG A 166 5.81 -4.69 -7.23
C ARG A 166 7.03 -5.60 -7.48
N ARG A 167 6.96 -6.47 -8.49
CA ARG A 167 7.95 -7.55 -8.67
C ARG A 167 9.40 -7.04 -8.76
N ASP A 168 9.65 -6.03 -9.57
CA ASP A 168 10.96 -5.42 -9.71
C ASP A 168 11.43 -4.71 -8.44
N VAL A 169 10.50 -4.04 -7.72
CA VAL A 169 10.77 -3.42 -6.41
C VAL A 169 11.18 -4.48 -5.38
N MET A 170 10.49 -5.61 -5.33
CA MET A 170 10.84 -6.71 -4.44
C MET A 170 12.14 -7.42 -4.88
N ALA A 171 12.40 -7.53 -6.18
CA ALA A 171 13.68 -8.04 -6.68
C ALA A 171 14.84 -7.11 -6.26
N ALA A 172 14.66 -5.79 -6.39
CA ALA A 172 15.62 -4.81 -5.89
C ALA A 172 15.81 -4.91 -4.37
N LEU A 173 14.72 -5.11 -3.58
CA LEU A 173 14.82 -5.36 -2.14
C LEU A 173 15.67 -6.59 -1.84
N ASN A 174 15.45 -7.69 -2.56
CA ASN A 174 16.25 -8.90 -2.43
C ASN A 174 17.74 -8.66 -2.75
N MET A 175 18.04 -7.85 -3.78
CA MET A 175 19.40 -7.44 -4.11
C MET A 175 20.02 -6.58 -3.01
N VAL A 176 19.28 -5.64 -2.43
CA VAL A 176 19.72 -4.81 -1.29
C VAL A 176 20.05 -5.70 -0.09
N LYS A 177 19.14 -6.61 0.29
CA LYS A 177 19.33 -7.51 1.44
C LYS A 177 20.48 -8.52 1.23
N GLN A 178 20.82 -8.84 -0.01
CA GLN A 178 22.02 -9.62 -0.34
C GLN A 178 23.31 -8.78 -0.44
N GLY A 179 23.23 -7.48 -0.19
CA GLY A 179 24.39 -6.56 -0.19
C GLY A 179 24.99 -6.28 -1.56
N LEU A 180 24.24 -6.47 -2.66
CA LEU A 180 24.77 -6.26 -4.01
C LEU A 180 25.12 -4.79 -4.26
N PHE A 181 24.34 -3.87 -3.70
CA PHE A 181 24.61 -2.43 -3.84
C PHE A 181 25.64 -1.91 -2.82
N GLY A 182 26.09 -2.75 -1.86
CA GLY A 182 26.97 -2.30 -0.77
C GLY A 182 26.19 -1.47 0.25
N GLU A 183 26.88 -0.50 0.86
CA GLU A 183 26.23 0.48 1.74
C GLU A 183 25.41 1.46 0.91
N LEU A 184 24.13 1.63 1.25
CA LEU A 184 23.24 2.56 0.53
C LEU A 184 23.63 4.01 0.85
N VAL A 185 23.60 4.87 -0.16
CA VAL A 185 24.02 6.27 -0.06
C VAL A 185 22.90 7.20 -0.48
N HIS A 186 22.21 6.87 -1.59
CA HIS A 186 21.17 7.72 -2.15
C HIS A 186 20.05 6.90 -2.76
N LEU A 187 18.81 7.31 -2.51
CA LEU A 187 17.60 6.67 -3.00
C LEU A 187 16.69 7.70 -3.68
N GLU A 188 16.09 7.35 -4.79
CA GLU A 188 15.08 8.16 -5.45
C GLU A 188 13.82 7.36 -5.70
N GLY A 189 12.66 8.05 -5.72
CA GLY A 189 11.37 7.48 -6.07
C GLY A 189 10.30 8.56 -6.18
N GLY A 190 9.06 8.16 -6.36
CA GLY A 190 7.97 9.15 -6.42
C GLY A 190 6.68 8.59 -7.01
N TYR A 191 5.75 9.48 -7.30
CA TYR A 191 4.56 9.17 -8.06
C TYR A 191 4.49 10.05 -9.29
N GLN A 192 4.94 9.52 -10.40
CA GLN A 192 5.10 10.22 -11.68
C GLN A 192 4.15 9.57 -12.69
N HIS A 193 2.92 10.08 -12.75
CA HIS A 193 1.80 9.50 -13.47
C HIS A 193 0.89 10.60 -14.03
N ASN A 194 0.56 10.54 -15.31
CA ASN A 194 -0.42 11.46 -15.89
C ASN A 194 -1.82 11.18 -15.32
N LEU A 195 -2.19 11.89 -14.26
CA LEU A 195 -3.50 11.75 -13.61
C LEU A 195 -4.56 12.74 -14.08
N ARG A 196 -4.33 13.51 -15.14
CA ARG A 196 -5.31 14.51 -15.61
C ARG A 196 -6.67 13.89 -15.90
N GLY A 197 -6.71 12.69 -16.50
CA GLY A 197 -7.94 11.94 -16.70
C GLY A 197 -8.55 11.30 -15.44
N VAL A 198 -7.82 11.22 -14.33
CA VAL A 198 -8.33 10.82 -13.01
C VAL A 198 -8.93 12.02 -12.29
N LEU A 199 -8.29 13.17 -12.40
CA LEU A 199 -8.71 14.43 -11.77
C LEU A 199 -9.91 15.07 -12.48
N PHE A 200 -10.12 14.76 -13.76
CA PHE A 200 -11.25 15.25 -14.56
C PHE A 200 -11.90 14.12 -15.35
N ASN A 201 -13.22 14.15 -15.47
CA ASN A 201 -13.95 13.25 -16.35
C ASN A 201 -15.24 13.88 -16.91
N ASP A 202 -16.04 13.10 -17.64
CA ASP A 202 -17.26 13.59 -18.28
C ASP A 202 -18.53 13.39 -17.42
N GLY A 203 -18.39 13.01 -16.15
CA GLY A 203 -19.52 12.68 -15.27
C GLY A 203 -20.26 11.37 -15.62
N LYS A 204 -19.79 10.62 -16.63
CA LYS A 204 -20.37 9.36 -17.08
C LYS A 204 -19.40 8.19 -16.93
N ARG A 205 -18.11 8.41 -17.20
CA ARG A 205 -17.01 7.46 -17.01
C ARG A 205 -16.20 7.81 -15.79
N TYR A 206 -15.55 6.82 -15.19
CA TYR A 206 -14.68 7.07 -14.04
C TYR A 206 -13.45 7.91 -14.38
N TYR A 207 -12.94 7.77 -15.62
CA TYR A 207 -11.69 8.40 -16.04
C TYR A 207 -11.82 9.08 -17.41
N GLY A 208 -11.33 10.31 -17.51
CA GLY A 208 -11.19 11.09 -18.73
C GLY A 208 -12.50 11.42 -19.45
N GLY A 209 -12.36 11.85 -20.69
CA GLY A 209 -13.48 12.17 -21.59
C GLY A 209 -14.14 13.52 -21.35
N GLY A 210 -13.70 14.30 -20.38
CA GLY A 210 -14.24 15.61 -20.04
C GLY A 210 -13.40 16.35 -19.02
N VAL A 211 -13.92 17.47 -18.53
CA VAL A 211 -13.22 18.40 -17.64
C VAL A 211 -14.02 18.70 -16.37
N GLU A 212 -14.99 17.87 -16.06
CA GLU A 212 -15.78 18.00 -14.83
C GLU A 212 -15.03 17.43 -13.64
N PHE A 213 -15.19 18.08 -12.47
CA PHE A 213 -14.78 17.59 -11.17
C PHE A 213 -15.80 17.99 -10.09
N GLY A 214 -15.64 17.53 -8.86
CA GLY A 214 -16.61 17.73 -7.79
C GLY A 214 -17.93 16.96 -8.05
N PRO A 215 -19.09 17.46 -7.60
CA PRO A 215 -20.36 16.72 -7.67
C PRO A 215 -20.81 16.31 -9.07
N LYS A 216 -20.32 16.96 -10.11
CA LYS A 216 -20.64 16.64 -11.51
C LYS A 216 -19.81 15.50 -12.10
N ALA A 217 -18.71 15.15 -11.44
CA ALA A 217 -17.80 14.10 -11.87
C ALA A 217 -18.15 12.75 -11.24
N LEU A 218 -17.34 11.74 -11.56
CA LEU A 218 -17.39 10.41 -10.97
C LEU A 218 -16.04 10.04 -10.37
N SER A 219 -16.06 9.06 -9.46
CA SER A 219 -14.85 8.48 -8.86
C SER A 219 -13.97 9.54 -8.18
N GLU A 220 -12.66 9.47 -8.35
CA GLU A 220 -11.69 10.34 -7.69
C GLU A 220 -11.83 11.82 -8.09
N ALA A 221 -12.26 12.13 -9.30
CA ALA A 221 -12.52 13.49 -9.72
C ALA A 221 -13.59 14.21 -8.87
N GLN A 222 -14.43 13.48 -8.14
CA GLN A 222 -15.42 14.07 -7.22
C GLN A 222 -14.78 14.80 -6.03
N TRP A 223 -13.59 14.38 -5.62
CA TRP A 223 -12.97 14.88 -4.38
C TRP A 223 -11.47 15.22 -4.54
N ARG A 224 -10.71 14.48 -5.34
CA ARG A 224 -9.25 14.57 -5.39
C ARG A 224 -8.76 15.89 -6.00
N THR A 225 -9.46 16.40 -7.02
CA THR A 225 -9.11 17.67 -7.68
C THR A 225 -9.17 18.85 -6.73
N GLN A 226 -10.07 18.82 -5.74
CA GLN A 226 -10.16 19.88 -4.74
C GLN A 226 -8.86 20.02 -3.93
N PHE A 227 -8.17 18.92 -3.60
CA PHE A 227 -6.88 18.98 -2.92
C PHE A 227 -5.81 19.71 -3.75
N ASN A 228 -5.84 19.55 -5.08
CA ASN A 228 -4.90 20.27 -5.97
C ASN A 228 -5.22 21.77 -6.09
N ILE A 229 -6.44 22.17 -5.78
CA ILE A 229 -6.86 23.59 -5.72
C ILE A 229 -6.45 24.20 -4.40
N ASP A 230 -6.59 23.49 -3.28
CA ASP A 230 -6.51 24.02 -1.93
C ASP A 230 -5.08 24.07 -1.38
N GLN A 231 -4.20 23.17 -1.80
CA GLN A 231 -2.86 23.03 -1.22
C GLN A 231 -1.80 22.69 -2.25
N ASP A 232 -0.53 22.98 -1.91
CA ASP A 232 0.66 22.60 -2.64
C ASP A 232 1.46 21.58 -1.83
N GLY A 233 2.11 20.63 -2.49
CA GLY A 233 2.90 19.58 -1.84
C GLY A 233 2.94 18.28 -2.60
N ASP A 234 3.64 17.29 -2.04
CA ASP A 234 3.55 15.90 -2.47
C ASP A 234 2.28 15.28 -1.90
N LEU A 235 1.22 15.22 -2.71
CA LEU A 235 -0.08 14.70 -2.27
C LEU A 235 -0.17 13.17 -2.28
N TYR A 236 0.88 12.47 -2.75
CA TYR A 236 0.85 11.01 -2.89
C TYR A 236 2.23 10.36 -2.74
N PRO A 237 2.92 10.57 -1.60
CA PRO A 237 4.32 10.17 -1.44
C PRO A 237 4.53 8.65 -1.29
N THR A 238 3.50 7.89 -0.92
CA THR A 238 3.63 6.52 -0.42
C THR A 238 4.19 5.54 -1.45
N HIS A 239 3.82 5.70 -2.74
CA HIS A 239 4.31 4.84 -3.83
C HIS A 239 5.83 4.95 -4.02
N GLY A 240 6.40 6.14 -3.82
CA GLY A 240 7.84 6.32 -3.81
C GLY A 240 8.47 5.94 -2.48
N ALA A 241 7.97 6.50 -1.39
CA ALA A 241 8.56 6.36 -0.06
C ALA A 241 8.49 4.94 0.50
N GLY A 242 7.37 4.22 0.32
CA GLY A 242 7.18 2.88 0.88
C GLY A 242 8.31 1.90 0.53
N PRO A 243 8.59 1.65 -0.77
CA PRO A 243 9.71 0.80 -1.15
C PRO A 243 11.07 1.27 -0.63
N LEU A 244 11.35 2.57 -0.72
CA LEU A 244 12.63 3.14 -0.29
C LEU A 244 12.84 2.99 1.23
N MET A 245 11.78 3.07 2.00
CA MET A 245 11.82 2.83 3.45
C MET A 245 12.26 1.40 3.77
N HIS A 246 11.78 0.41 3.02
CA HIS A 246 12.17 -0.99 3.22
C HIS A 246 13.60 -1.28 2.74
N TYR A 247 14.10 -0.53 1.75
CA TYR A 247 15.51 -0.64 1.34
C TYR A 247 16.46 -0.10 2.40
N ALA A 248 16.13 1.06 2.99
CA ALA A 248 16.95 1.78 3.95
C ALA A 248 16.64 1.42 5.42
N ASP A 249 15.85 0.36 5.67
CA ASP A 249 15.45 -0.09 7.02
C ASP A 249 14.85 1.04 7.89
N ILE A 250 14.07 1.96 7.28
CA ILE A 250 13.40 3.06 8.01
C ILE A 250 12.42 2.47 9.04
N ASN A 251 12.47 2.96 10.26
CA ASN A 251 11.82 2.45 11.47
C ASN A 251 12.39 1.11 11.99
N HIS A 252 13.43 0.57 11.37
CA HIS A 252 13.98 -0.76 11.65
C HIS A 252 15.53 -0.74 11.65
N GLY A 253 16.13 0.18 12.38
CA GLY A 253 17.58 0.45 12.43
C GLY A 253 17.96 1.80 11.83
N ASN A 254 17.02 2.49 11.18
CA ASN A 254 17.18 3.81 10.57
C ASN A 254 15.90 4.63 10.74
N ARG A 255 15.92 5.92 10.44
CA ARG A 255 14.73 6.78 10.40
C ARG A 255 14.95 7.99 9.49
N PHE A 256 13.87 8.58 9.01
CA PHE A 256 13.89 9.93 8.45
C PHE A 256 14.11 10.95 9.57
N THR A 257 14.96 11.94 9.31
CA THR A 257 15.33 12.96 10.32
C THR A 257 14.83 14.35 9.97
N SER A 258 14.85 14.70 8.69
CA SER A 258 14.36 15.99 8.21
C SER A 258 13.95 15.90 6.74
N LEU A 259 13.09 16.83 6.31
CA LEU A 259 12.76 17.02 4.90
C LEU A 259 12.68 18.50 4.51
N VAL A 260 12.85 18.75 3.20
CA VAL A 260 12.57 20.04 2.56
C VAL A 260 11.92 19.77 1.20
N SER A 261 10.94 20.61 0.82
CA SER A 261 10.23 20.47 -0.45
C SER A 261 10.32 21.73 -1.29
N PHE A 262 10.33 21.52 -2.62
CA PHE A 262 10.25 22.54 -3.64
C PHE A 262 9.15 22.19 -4.62
N SER A 263 8.40 23.18 -5.08
CA SER A 263 7.30 22.98 -6.01
C SER A 263 7.46 23.88 -7.23
N SER A 264 7.15 23.36 -8.40
CA SER A 264 7.12 24.12 -9.64
C SER A 264 5.85 24.97 -9.75
N LYS A 265 5.75 25.81 -10.78
CA LYS A 265 4.49 26.47 -11.12
C LYS A 265 3.42 25.45 -11.50
N ALA A 266 2.15 25.73 -11.20
CA ALA A 266 0.99 24.95 -11.61
C ALA A 266 0.48 25.45 -12.98
N ARG A 267 0.50 24.61 -14.01
CA ARG A 267 0.03 24.92 -15.37
C ARG A 267 -0.67 23.74 -16.04
N GLY A 268 -0.28 22.50 -15.70
CA GLY A 268 -0.69 21.30 -16.41
C GLY A 268 -2.20 21.08 -16.40
N LEU A 269 -2.86 21.25 -15.25
CA LEU A 269 -4.31 21.07 -15.13
C LEU A 269 -5.10 22.13 -15.93
N ALA A 270 -4.72 23.41 -15.81
CA ALA A 270 -5.35 24.47 -16.56
C ALA A 270 -5.20 24.29 -18.08
N ALA A 271 -3.98 23.92 -18.53
CA ALA A 271 -3.70 23.63 -19.93
C ALA A 271 -4.52 22.45 -20.46
N TYR A 272 -4.64 21.38 -19.67
CA TYR A 272 -5.45 20.20 -20.03
C TYR A 272 -6.94 20.55 -20.20
N VAL A 273 -7.47 21.37 -19.30
CA VAL A 273 -8.86 21.82 -19.40
C VAL A 273 -9.06 22.71 -20.64
N GLU A 274 -8.14 23.65 -20.89
CA GLU A 274 -8.24 24.55 -22.06
C GLU A 274 -8.12 23.78 -23.38
N GLU A 275 -7.27 22.74 -23.44
CA GLU A 275 -7.12 21.87 -24.61
C GLU A 275 -8.41 21.10 -24.93
N LEU A 276 -9.05 20.50 -23.91
CA LEU A 276 -10.23 19.65 -24.10
C LEU A 276 -11.54 20.43 -24.24
N ALA A 277 -11.63 21.60 -23.60
CA ALA A 277 -12.81 22.43 -23.54
C ALA A 277 -12.44 23.93 -23.55
N PRO A 278 -12.04 24.50 -24.68
CA PRO A 278 -11.59 25.90 -24.76
C PRO A 278 -12.59 26.86 -24.13
N GLY A 279 -12.10 27.75 -23.28
CA GLY A 279 -12.90 28.74 -22.55
C GLY A 279 -13.69 28.20 -21.36
N ASN A 280 -13.52 26.95 -20.97
CA ASN A 280 -14.16 26.38 -19.78
C ASN A 280 -13.67 27.08 -18.50
N PRO A 281 -14.56 27.44 -17.54
CA PRO A 281 -14.17 28.09 -16.28
C PRO A 281 -13.11 27.32 -15.49
N ASN A 282 -13.08 26.01 -15.56
CA ASN A 282 -12.11 25.19 -14.85
C ASN A 282 -10.66 25.43 -15.31
N ALA A 283 -10.43 25.94 -16.54
CA ALA A 283 -9.10 26.38 -17.00
C ALA A 283 -8.60 27.64 -16.30
N LYS A 284 -9.49 28.42 -15.69
CA LYS A 284 -9.17 29.70 -15.00
C LYS A 284 -9.01 29.54 -13.50
N ILE A 285 -9.16 28.33 -12.97
CA ILE A 285 -8.96 28.03 -11.55
C ILE A 285 -7.48 28.22 -11.20
N ASN A 286 -7.24 28.83 -10.06
CA ASN A 286 -5.90 28.94 -9.48
C ASN A 286 -5.56 27.64 -8.75
N TYR A 287 -5.06 26.64 -9.49
CA TYR A 287 -4.54 25.41 -8.89
C TYR A 287 -3.28 25.75 -8.09
N LYS A 288 -3.25 25.39 -6.81
CA LYS A 288 -2.10 25.65 -5.94
C LYS A 288 -1.02 24.59 -6.06
N ASN A 289 -1.44 23.33 -6.26
CA ASN A 289 -0.48 22.22 -6.35
C ASN A 289 0.39 22.38 -7.59
N GLY A 290 1.68 22.59 -7.41
CA GLY A 290 2.63 22.68 -8.51
C GLY A 290 2.65 21.40 -9.37
N ASP A 291 3.02 21.54 -10.63
CA ASP A 291 2.99 20.41 -11.56
C ASP A 291 4.00 19.33 -11.16
N VAL A 292 5.14 19.73 -10.57
CA VAL A 292 6.16 18.83 -10.02
C VAL A 292 6.57 19.34 -8.64
N THR A 293 6.41 18.49 -7.64
CA THR A 293 6.94 18.70 -6.29
C THR A 293 8.10 17.76 -6.05
N THR A 294 9.22 18.30 -5.58
CA THR A 294 10.43 17.53 -5.23
C THR A 294 10.70 17.66 -3.75
N THR A 295 10.84 16.56 -3.06
CA THR A 295 11.10 16.49 -1.61
C THR A 295 12.40 15.75 -1.34
N MET A 296 13.35 16.42 -0.67
CA MET A 296 14.59 15.82 -0.20
C MET A 296 14.45 15.45 1.28
N ILE A 297 14.84 14.23 1.65
CA ILE A 297 14.75 13.70 3.00
C ILE A 297 16.13 13.18 3.43
N ASN A 298 16.54 13.49 4.66
CA ASN A 298 17.74 12.94 5.27
C ASN A 298 17.38 11.77 6.18
N CYS A 299 18.24 10.73 6.19
CA CYS A 299 18.15 9.60 7.08
C CYS A 299 19.15 9.67 8.23
N ALA A 300 18.88 8.95 9.33
CA ALA A 300 19.75 8.96 10.53
C ALA A 300 21.10 8.29 10.25
N ASN A 301 21.14 7.29 9.38
CA ASN A 301 22.38 6.59 9.01
C ASN A 301 23.17 7.31 7.90
N GLY A 302 22.67 8.45 7.37
CA GLY A 302 23.38 9.31 6.44
C GLY A 302 22.92 9.23 4.99
N GLU A 303 22.03 8.29 4.65
CA GLU A 303 21.46 8.24 3.31
C GLU A 303 20.57 9.45 3.04
N THR A 304 20.43 9.81 1.77
CA THR A 304 19.45 10.79 1.31
C THR A 304 18.38 10.14 0.44
N VAL A 305 17.14 10.64 0.54
CA VAL A 305 16.01 10.19 -0.27
C VAL A 305 15.43 11.37 -1.03
N LEU A 306 15.27 11.24 -2.34
CA LEU A 306 14.60 12.21 -3.19
C LEU A 306 13.26 11.65 -3.65
N LEU A 307 12.17 12.37 -3.38
CA LEU A 307 10.84 12.02 -3.88
C LEU A 307 10.35 13.04 -4.91
N SER A 308 9.70 12.55 -5.96
CA SER A 308 9.08 13.39 -7.00
C SER A 308 7.60 13.08 -7.15
N HIS A 309 6.75 14.07 -6.97
CA HIS A 309 5.32 14.03 -7.28
C HIS A 309 5.08 14.82 -8.58
N ASP A 310 4.68 14.11 -9.66
CA ASP A 310 4.44 14.68 -10.99
C ASP A 310 3.20 14.00 -11.60
N THR A 311 2.03 14.64 -11.42
CA THR A 311 0.74 14.03 -11.79
C THR A 311 -0.10 14.87 -12.73
N HIS A 312 0.33 16.07 -13.09
CA HIS A 312 -0.44 17.05 -13.86
C HIS A 312 0.04 17.22 -15.30
N LEU A 313 1.17 16.62 -15.65
CA LEU A 313 1.79 16.77 -16.96
C LEU A 313 1.66 15.49 -17.82
N PRO A 314 1.74 15.62 -19.17
CA PRO A 314 1.71 14.47 -20.05
C PRO A 314 3.02 13.68 -19.89
N ARG A 315 2.91 12.43 -19.47
CA ARG A 315 4.03 11.52 -19.33
C ARG A 315 3.60 10.05 -19.30
N PRO A 316 4.45 9.09 -19.67
CA PRO A 316 4.29 7.69 -19.29
C PRO A 316 4.37 7.51 -17.78
N TYR A 317 3.74 6.46 -17.27
CA TYR A 317 3.85 6.06 -15.87
C TYR A 317 5.30 5.68 -15.52
N SER A 318 5.79 6.21 -14.40
CA SER A 318 7.06 5.83 -13.80
C SER A 318 7.02 6.13 -12.31
N LEU A 319 7.78 5.40 -11.51
CA LEU A 319 8.01 5.71 -10.11
C LEU A 319 9.41 6.30 -9.89
N GLY A 320 10.23 6.30 -10.95
CA GLY A 320 11.54 6.95 -10.97
C GLY A 320 12.52 6.40 -9.96
N PHE A 321 12.42 5.11 -9.62
CA PHE A 321 13.30 4.53 -8.61
C PHE A 321 14.76 4.58 -9.03
N ARG A 322 15.57 4.96 -8.05
CA ARG A 322 17.02 4.82 -8.03
C ARG A 322 17.45 4.24 -6.69
N VAL A 323 18.24 3.20 -6.72
CA VAL A 323 18.90 2.64 -5.54
C VAL A 323 20.40 2.71 -5.79
N GLN A 324 21.10 3.55 -5.06
CA GLN A 324 22.54 3.73 -5.21
C GLN A 324 23.26 3.47 -3.88
N GLY A 325 24.26 2.62 -3.98
CA GLY A 325 25.17 2.32 -2.89
C GLY A 325 26.61 2.31 -3.35
N THR A 326 27.51 1.88 -2.46
CA THR A 326 28.96 1.89 -2.69
C THR A 326 29.45 0.85 -3.70
N LYS A 327 28.59 -0.09 -4.11
CA LYS A 327 28.94 -1.19 -5.04
C LYS A 327 28.00 -1.32 -6.23
N GLY A 328 27.01 -0.45 -6.37
CA GLY A 328 26.09 -0.58 -7.48
C GLY A 328 24.99 0.44 -7.53
N LEU A 329 24.25 0.39 -8.61
CA LEU A 329 23.18 1.33 -8.92
C LEU A 329 22.08 0.62 -9.72
N TRP A 330 20.83 0.80 -9.32
CA TRP A 330 19.64 0.51 -10.12
C TRP A 330 18.93 1.81 -10.48
N MET A 331 18.47 1.91 -11.72
CA MET A 331 17.64 3.01 -12.21
C MET A 331 16.42 2.48 -12.96
N ASP A 332 15.22 2.76 -12.43
CA ASP A 332 13.93 2.35 -13.01
C ASP A 332 13.67 2.98 -14.38
N VAL A 333 13.95 4.27 -14.54
CA VAL A 333 13.59 5.02 -15.76
C VAL A 333 14.24 4.47 -17.02
N ASN A 334 15.50 4.07 -16.94
CA ASN A 334 16.23 3.47 -18.06
C ASN A 334 16.32 1.94 -18.00
N GLN A 335 15.62 1.31 -17.04
CA GLN A 335 15.55 -0.15 -16.86
C GLN A 335 16.94 -0.79 -16.79
N SER A 336 17.83 -0.23 -15.98
CA SER A 336 19.25 -0.59 -15.97
C SER A 336 19.79 -0.78 -14.56
N VAL A 337 20.76 -1.70 -14.45
CA VAL A 337 21.52 -2.00 -13.23
C VAL A 337 23.00 -1.96 -13.58
N TYR A 338 23.80 -1.48 -12.63
CA TYR A 338 25.26 -1.65 -12.65
C TYR A 338 25.69 -2.16 -11.26
N ILE A 339 26.48 -3.22 -11.23
CA ILE A 339 27.09 -3.75 -10.01
C ILE A 339 28.58 -3.89 -10.22
N ASP A 340 29.35 -3.18 -9.43
CA ASP A 340 30.80 -3.15 -9.49
C ASP A 340 31.41 -4.56 -9.45
N HIS A 341 32.36 -4.84 -10.32
CA HIS A 341 33.00 -6.15 -10.50
C HIS A 341 32.08 -7.33 -10.87
N LYS A 342 30.80 -7.07 -11.18
CA LYS A 342 29.82 -8.11 -11.56
C LYS A 342 29.09 -7.79 -12.85
N SER A 343 28.93 -6.52 -13.19
CA SER A 343 28.42 -6.08 -14.48
C SER A 343 29.43 -6.43 -15.58
N LYS A 344 28.92 -6.59 -16.78
CA LYS A 344 29.70 -7.10 -17.93
C LYS A 344 30.85 -6.16 -18.31
N ASN A 345 30.65 -4.86 -18.15
CA ASN A 345 31.58 -3.82 -18.50
C ASN A 345 31.49 -2.67 -17.50
N ASP A 346 32.60 -2.02 -17.17
CA ASP A 346 32.67 -0.98 -16.16
C ASP A 346 31.98 0.34 -16.60
N ASP A 347 31.86 0.58 -17.90
CA ASP A 347 31.29 1.80 -18.48
C ASP A 347 29.90 1.56 -19.14
N GLU A 348 29.30 0.38 -18.96
CA GLU A 348 28.03 0.04 -19.60
C GLU A 348 26.98 -0.43 -18.60
N TRP A 349 25.74 -0.07 -18.87
CA TRP A 349 24.60 -0.57 -18.12
C TRP A 349 24.22 -1.99 -18.53
N ASP A 350 23.92 -2.84 -17.55
CA ASP A 350 23.21 -4.09 -17.80
C ASP A 350 21.70 -3.83 -17.83
N PRO A 351 20.93 -4.55 -18.67
CA PRO A 351 19.48 -4.54 -18.58
C PRO A 351 19.01 -5.01 -17.19
N ALA A 352 18.13 -4.26 -16.54
CA ALA A 352 17.63 -4.60 -15.19
C ALA A 352 16.97 -5.98 -15.14
N GLN A 353 16.31 -6.40 -16.22
CA GLN A 353 15.64 -7.70 -16.32
C GLN A 353 16.60 -8.87 -16.01
N VAL A 354 17.83 -8.83 -16.50
CA VAL A 354 18.85 -9.89 -16.27
C VAL A 354 19.12 -10.07 -14.77
N TRP A 355 19.19 -8.95 -14.06
CA TRP A 355 19.41 -8.96 -12.61
C TRP A 355 18.17 -9.38 -11.85
N PHE A 356 16.99 -8.88 -12.23
CA PHE A 356 15.74 -9.20 -11.56
C PHE A 356 15.32 -10.65 -11.74
N GLU A 357 15.54 -11.26 -12.91
CA GLU A 357 15.33 -12.70 -13.10
C GLU A 357 16.24 -13.54 -12.18
N LYS A 358 17.49 -13.15 -12.05
CA LYS A 358 18.46 -13.83 -11.18
C LYS A 358 18.15 -13.67 -9.69
N TYR A 359 17.73 -12.47 -9.30
CA TYR A 359 17.49 -12.09 -7.91
C TYR A 359 16.01 -11.86 -7.61
N ASP A 360 15.12 -12.43 -8.41
CA ASP A 360 13.68 -12.37 -8.17
C ASP A 360 13.34 -12.79 -6.75
N HIS A 361 12.39 -12.07 -6.14
CA HIS A 361 12.09 -12.27 -4.74
C HIS A 361 11.44 -13.64 -4.48
N PRO A 362 11.80 -14.37 -3.40
CA PRO A 362 11.23 -15.69 -3.09
C PRO A 362 9.70 -15.71 -3.04
N LEU A 363 9.06 -14.67 -2.51
CA LEU A 363 7.59 -14.57 -2.49
C LEU A 363 7.00 -14.52 -3.90
N TRP A 364 7.58 -13.76 -4.83
CA TRP A 364 7.11 -13.73 -6.21
C TRP A 364 7.29 -15.08 -6.91
N LYS A 365 8.42 -15.73 -6.71
CA LYS A 365 8.63 -17.10 -7.23
C LYS A 365 7.61 -18.09 -6.69
N LYS A 366 7.23 -17.96 -5.44
CA LYS A 366 6.30 -18.88 -4.77
C LYS A 366 4.85 -18.64 -5.17
N TYR A 367 4.42 -17.38 -5.27
CA TYR A 367 3.01 -17.00 -5.41
C TYR A 367 2.69 -16.33 -6.77
N GLU A 368 3.55 -16.49 -7.78
CA GLU A 368 3.35 -15.90 -9.12
C GLU A 368 2.00 -16.29 -9.73
N LYS A 369 1.63 -17.57 -9.59
CA LYS A 369 0.37 -18.12 -10.14
C LYS A 369 -0.85 -17.54 -9.45
N GLU A 370 -0.81 -17.38 -8.14
CA GLU A 370 -1.89 -16.81 -7.34
C GLU A 370 -2.07 -15.32 -7.63
N ALA A 371 -0.98 -14.62 -7.92
CA ALA A 371 -0.98 -13.21 -8.27
C ALA A 371 -1.32 -12.95 -9.75
N GLU A 372 -1.32 -13.99 -10.60
CA GLU A 372 -1.62 -13.85 -12.03
C GLU A 372 -3.05 -13.35 -12.25
N GLY A 373 -3.18 -12.26 -13.02
CA GLY A 373 -4.47 -11.63 -13.31
C GLY A 373 -5.03 -10.73 -12.22
N ALA A 374 -4.38 -10.64 -11.06
CA ALA A 374 -4.73 -9.67 -10.02
C ALA A 374 -4.39 -8.23 -10.42
N GLY A 375 -4.98 -7.25 -9.72
CA GLY A 375 -4.82 -5.84 -10.02
C GLY A 375 -3.37 -5.36 -10.02
N HIS A 376 -3.08 -4.37 -10.85
CA HIS A 376 -1.76 -3.71 -10.96
C HIS A 376 -0.59 -4.68 -11.18
N GLY A 377 -0.79 -5.68 -12.07
CA GLY A 377 0.26 -6.65 -12.39
C GLY A 377 0.58 -7.63 -11.26
N GLY A 378 -0.39 -7.93 -10.40
CA GLY A 378 -0.28 -8.89 -9.32
C GLY A 378 0.01 -8.31 -7.94
N MET A 379 0.53 -7.07 -7.84
CA MET A 379 0.91 -6.49 -6.54
C MET A 379 -0.28 -6.27 -5.60
N ASP A 380 -1.51 -6.09 -6.12
CA ASP A 380 -2.72 -5.99 -5.30
C ASP A 380 -3.02 -7.30 -4.56
N TRP A 381 -2.76 -8.46 -5.19
CA TRP A 381 -2.87 -9.74 -4.52
C TRP A 381 -1.91 -9.85 -3.32
N PHE A 382 -0.64 -9.44 -3.50
CA PHE A 382 0.36 -9.52 -2.43
C PHE A 382 0.00 -8.65 -1.23
N VAL A 383 -0.34 -7.37 -1.45
CA VAL A 383 -0.68 -6.46 -0.34
C VAL A 383 -1.95 -6.92 0.38
N PHE A 384 -2.93 -7.41 -0.37
CA PHE A 384 -4.16 -7.93 0.20
C PHE A 384 -3.91 -9.24 0.98
N ASN A 385 -3.12 -10.18 0.40
CA ASN A 385 -2.75 -11.42 1.10
C ASN A 385 -2.00 -11.15 2.39
N ALA A 386 -1.00 -10.26 2.38
CA ALA A 386 -0.25 -9.87 3.57
C ALA A 386 -1.17 -9.37 4.71
N PHE A 387 -2.16 -8.54 4.36
CA PHE A 387 -3.16 -8.08 5.32
C PHE A 387 -4.03 -9.23 5.86
N ILE A 388 -4.58 -10.08 4.97
CA ILE A 388 -5.43 -11.21 5.36
C ILE A 388 -4.68 -12.20 6.25
N GLN A 389 -3.41 -12.51 5.95
CA GLN A 389 -2.62 -13.41 6.78
C GLN A 389 -2.36 -12.83 8.17
N ALA A 390 -2.06 -11.53 8.26
CA ALA A 390 -1.90 -10.87 9.56
C ALA A 390 -3.18 -10.95 10.41
N VAL A 391 -4.37 -10.76 9.81
CA VAL A 391 -5.66 -10.93 10.50
C VAL A 391 -5.87 -12.38 10.97
N LYS A 392 -5.60 -13.37 10.12
CA LYS A 392 -5.75 -14.80 10.44
C LYS A 392 -4.83 -15.25 11.56
N GLN A 393 -3.59 -14.80 11.51
CA GLN A 393 -2.55 -15.17 12.47
C GLN A 393 -2.61 -14.32 13.75
N LYS A 394 -3.41 -13.24 13.76
CA LYS A 394 -3.49 -12.24 14.84
C LYS A 394 -2.13 -11.61 15.16
N THR A 395 -1.37 -11.31 14.11
CA THR A 395 -0.04 -10.69 14.18
C THR A 395 -0.09 -9.21 13.81
N GLN A 396 1.05 -8.51 13.97
CA GLN A 396 1.26 -7.21 13.33
C GLN A 396 1.30 -7.39 11.81
N THR A 397 0.93 -6.34 11.10
CA THR A 397 0.97 -6.30 9.63
C THR A 397 2.39 -6.07 9.13
N PRO A 398 2.78 -6.58 7.94
CA PRO A 398 4.13 -6.36 7.39
C PRO A 398 4.47 -4.88 7.17
N ILE A 399 3.53 -4.09 6.69
CA ILE A 399 3.60 -2.62 6.71
C ILE A 399 2.82 -2.19 7.94
N ASP A 400 3.52 -2.02 9.06
CA ASP A 400 2.85 -1.74 10.33
C ASP A 400 2.44 -0.26 10.49
N VAL A 401 1.87 0.07 11.64
CA VAL A 401 1.37 1.43 11.89
C VAL A 401 2.47 2.49 11.76
N TYR A 402 3.70 2.19 12.18
CA TYR A 402 4.80 3.16 12.12
C TYR A 402 5.27 3.38 10.69
N ASP A 403 5.37 2.31 9.90
CA ASP A 403 5.71 2.40 8.47
C ASP A 403 4.61 3.14 7.69
N SER A 404 3.36 2.79 7.97
CA SER A 404 2.18 3.40 7.36
C SER A 404 2.14 4.92 7.56
N VAL A 405 2.34 5.39 8.80
CA VAL A 405 2.30 6.83 9.09
C VAL A 405 3.56 7.55 8.63
N THR A 406 4.73 6.88 8.64
CA THR A 406 5.99 7.49 8.19
C THR A 406 5.96 7.81 6.70
N MET A 407 5.51 6.87 5.85
CA MET A 407 5.40 7.14 4.41
C MET A 407 4.32 8.18 4.09
N SER A 408 3.26 8.23 4.88
CA SER A 408 2.10 9.08 4.63
C SER A 408 2.29 10.53 5.11
N VAL A 409 2.98 10.75 6.23
CA VAL A 409 3.18 12.08 6.83
C VAL A 409 4.04 13.01 5.96
N ILE A 410 4.75 12.47 4.98
CA ILE A 410 5.50 13.25 3.99
C ILE A 410 4.57 14.25 3.29
N SER A 411 3.31 13.88 3.03
CA SER A 411 2.33 14.76 2.39
C SER A 411 2.08 16.06 3.21
N PRO A 412 1.61 16.04 4.45
CA PRO A 412 1.45 17.29 5.22
C PRO A 412 2.77 17.99 5.53
N LEU A 413 3.88 17.28 5.69
CA LEU A 413 5.19 17.90 5.91
C LEU A 413 5.69 18.62 4.66
N SER A 414 5.53 18.06 3.46
CA SER A 414 5.90 18.74 2.21
C SER A 414 5.09 20.01 2.01
N THR A 415 3.77 19.94 2.25
CA THR A 415 2.87 21.10 2.23
C THR A 415 3.31 22.18 3.23
N GLN A 416 3.68 21.80 4.45
CA GLN A 416 4.17 22.73 5.46
C GLN A 416 5.51 23.35 5.06
N SER A 417 6.47 22.55 4.55
CA SER A 417 7.77 23.05 4.08
C SER A 417 7.60 24.15 3.02
N LEU A 418 6.75 23.91 2.02
CA LEU A 418 6.44 24.90 0.96
C LEU A 418 5.79 26.15 1.52
N LYS A 419 4.80 26.00 2.39
CA LYS A 419 4.09 27.11 3.03
C LYS A 419 5.02 28.01 3.88
N GLU A 420 6.05 27.41 4.48
CA GLU A 420 7.07 28.11 5.28
C GLU A 420 8.28 28.59 4.45
N GLY A 421 8.16 28.66 3.12
CA GLY A 421 9.21 29.17 2.21
C GLY A 421 10.34 28.18 1.96
N ASN A 422 10.01 26.93 1.75
CA ASN A 422 10.96 25.83 1.54
C ASN A 422 11.83 25.56 2.77
N LYS A 423 11.23 25.65 3.93
CA LYS A 423 11.93 25.42 5.20
C LYS A 423 12.19 23.94 5.40
N THR A 424 13.39 23.61 5.84
CA THR A 424 13.70 22.26 6.34
C THR A 424 12.93 22.02 7.65
N LEU A 425 12.16 20.95 7.67
CA LEU A 425 11.35 20.53 8.81
C LEU A 425 11.96 19.28 9.45
N GLU A 426 11.87 19.19 10.78
CA GLU A 426 12.16 17.97 11.48
C GLU A 426 11.13 16.90 11.14
N PHE A 427 11.58 15.66 10.93
CA PHE A 427 10.70 14.53 10.65
C PHE A 427 10.28 13.85 11.96
N PRO A 428 8.98 13.63 12.22
CA PRO A 428 8.50 13.02 13.45
C PRO A 428 9.06 11.61 13.66
N ASP A 429 9.50 11.31 14.87
CA ASP A 429 9.84 9.95 15.30
C ASP A 429 8.61 9.27 15.92
N PHE A 430 7.80 8.64 15.10
CA PHE A 430 6.59 7.93 15.55
C PHE A 430 6.89 6.73 16.44
N THR A 431 8.10 6.17 16.34
CA THR A 431 8.54 5.04 17.13
C THR A 431 9.03 5.42 18.53
N LYS A 432 9.23 6.74 18.78
CA LYS A 432 9.76 7.27 20.05
C LYS A 432 11.09 6.62 20.45
N GLY A 433 11.99 6.51 19.47
CA GLY A 433 13.33 5.92 19.64
C GLY A 433 13.41 4.41 19.48
N LYS A 434 12.28 3.71 19.39
CA LYS A 434 12.27 2.23 19.26
C LYS A 434 12.82 1.75 17.90
N TRP A 435 12.87 2.63 16.88
CA TRP A 435 13.40 2.29 15.55
C TRP A 435 14.81 1.67 15.61
N LYS A 436 15.60 1.96 16.64
CA LYS A 436 16.97 1.44 16.79
C LYS A 436 17.05 -0.07 16.93
N ASP A 437 16.05 -0.66 17.60
CA ASP A 437 16.06 -2.08 18.00
C ASP A 437 15.01 -2.92 17.26
N ARG A 438 14.16 -2.26 16.44
CA ARG A 438 13.14 -2.96 15.66
C ARG A 438 13.77 -3.67 14.48
N LYS A 439 13.32 -4.89 14.22
CA LYS A 439 13.74 -5.65 13.05
C LYS A 439 12.76 -5.43 11.89
N ASN A 440 13.29 -5.25 10.70
CA ASN A 440 12.47 -5.23 9.50
C ASN A 440 11.98 -6.64 9.18
N THR A 441 10.66 -6.81 9.14
CA THR A 441 9.98 -8.08 8.84
C THR A 441 9.22 -8.04 7.52
N PHE A 442 9.27 -6.90 6.80
CA PHE A 442 8.58 -6.76 5.52
C PHE A 442 9.21 -7.67 4.47
N ALA A 443 8.43 -8.56 3.89
CA ALA A 443 8.79 -9.42 2.76
C ALA A 443 10.19 -10.07 2.84
N LEU A 444 10.69 -10.37 4.05
CA LEU A 444 11.98 -11.02 4.21
C LEU A 444 11.90 -12.53 3.94
N ASP A 445 10.79 -13.14 4.31
CA ASP A 445 10.46 -14.54 4.04
C ASP A 445 8.93 -14.72 3.98
N ASP A 446 8.47 -15.95 3.87
CA ASP A 446 7.06 -16.29 3.79
C ASP A 446 6.43 -16.71 5.14
N SER A 447 7.11 -16.52 6.24
CA SER A 447 6.67 -16.98 7.56
C SER A 447 5.41 -16.25 8.06
N GLY A 448 5.20 -15.02 7.61
CA GLY A 448 4.01 -14.21 7.92
C GLY A 448 3.08 -13.96 6.74
N PHE A 449 3.30 -14.66 5.62
CA PHE A 449 2.70 -14.32 4.33
C PHE A 449 1.65 -15.31 3.86
#